data_13f9b609911b95ab6d7888d007526ca7
#
_entry.id   13f9b609911b95ab6d7888d007526ca7
#
_cell.length_a   1.000
_cell.length_b   1.000
_cell.length_c   1.000
_cell.angle_alpha   90.00
_cell.angle_beta   90.00
_cell.angle_gamma   90.00
#
_symmetry.space_group_name_H-M   'P 1'
#
loop_
_entity.id
_entity.type
_entity.pdbx_description
1 polymer ?
#
loop_
_entity_poly.entity_id
_entity_poly.type
_entity_poly.pdbx_seq_one_letter_code
_entity_poly.pdbx_strand_id
1 'polypeptide(L)'
;LKPESTQAVHLFAEAGRLAYADRGLYMADADFVPVPVNELIDPEYLRDRAKLINPQRALIDAEPGKLPSKRLVWGQDNSIEFPSTSHTTIVDRNGN
;
A
#
# COMPACT_ATOMS: atom_id res chain seq x y z
N LEU A 1 13.84 -16.82 7.65
CA LEU A 1 12.46 -17.31 7.58
C LEU A 1 12.30 -18.25 6.40
N LYS A 2 11.66 -19.37 6.62
CA LYS A 2 11.28 -20.26 5.52
C LYS A 2 10.10 -19.65 4.77
N PRO A 3 10.15 -19.56 3.42
CA PRO A 3 8.96 -19.28 2.64
C PRO A 3 7.82 -20.24 3.01
N GLU A 4 6.59 -19.79 2.92
CA GLU A 4 5.41 -20.61 3.26
C GLU A 4 5.22 -20.93 4.74
N SER A 5 6.15 -20.54 5.63
CA SER A 5 5.91 -20.69 7.07
C SER A 5 4.81 -19.73 7.53
N THR A 6 4.09 -20.12 8.59
CA THR A 6 3.06 -19.24 9.20
C THR A 6 3.62 -17.88 9.55
N GLN A 7 4.84 -17.82 10.07
CA GLN A 7 5.49 -16.57 10.42
C GLN A 7 5.78 -15.70 9.19
N ALA A 8 6.26 -16.29 8.09
CA ALA A 8 6.51 -15.56 6.86
C ALA A 8 5.21 -14.99 6.27
N VAL A 9 4.14 -15.79 6.25
CA VAL A 9 2.82 -15.34 5.79
C VAL A 9 2.30 -14.21 6.66
N HIS A 10 2.43 -14.31 7.98
CA HIS A 10 2.01 -13.28 8.92
C HIS A 10 2.75 -11.96 8.66
N LEU A 11 4.07 -11.99 8.59
CA LEU A 11 4.87 -10.79 8.35
C LEU A 11 4.57 -10.14 7.01
N PHE A 12 4.41 -10.96 5.96
CA PHE A 12 4.06 -10.46 4.63
C PHE A 12 2.69 -9.79 4.62
N ALA A 13 1.70 -10.43 5.25
CA ALA A 13 0.34 -9.89 5.34
C ALA A 13 0.30 -8.56 6.13
N GLU A 14 0.98 -8.50 7.27
CA GLU A 14 1.02 -7.29 8.09
C GLU A 14 1.77 -6.15 7.38
N ALA A 15 2.88 -6.45 6.72
CA ALA A 15 3.59 -5.46 5.91
C ALA A 15 2.71 -4.92 4.79
N GLY A 16 1.94 -5.79 4.12
CA GLY A 16 0.97 -5.41 3.10
C GLY A 16 -0.11 -4.49 3.66
N ARG A 17 -0.67 -4.81 4.81
CA ARG A 17 -1.70 -3.98 5.46
C ARG A 17 -1.18 -2.57 5.76
N LEU A 18 0.03 -2.45 6.30
CA LEU A 18 0.66 -1.15 6.57
C LEU A 18 0.91 -0.36 5.28
N ALA A 19 1.39 -1.03 4.23
CA ALA A 19 1.64 -0.41 2.93
C ALA A 19 0.33 0.07 2.28
N TYR A 20 -0.73 -0.71 2.34
CA TYR A 20 -2.03 -0.31 1.82
C TYR A 20 -2.67 0.84 2.60
N ALA A 21 -2.43 0.91 3.91
CA ALA A 21 -2.87 2.05 4.71
C ALA A 21 -2.20 3.34 4.22
N ASP A 22 -0.89 3.30 3.98
CA ASP A 22 -0.15 4.44 3.42
C ASP A 22 -0.62 4.76 2.00
N ARG A 23 -0.83 3.73 1.17
CA ARG A 23 -1.33 3.91 -0.20
C ARG A 23 -2.66 4.64 -0.21
N GLY A 24 -3.60 4.26 0.64
CA GLY A 24 -4.92 4.89 0.69
C GLY A 24 -4.90 6.36 1.07
N LEU A 25 -3.83 6.83 1.71
CA LEU A 25 -3.71 8.23 2.12
C LEU A 25 -2.78 9.05 1.21
N TYR A 26 -1.65 8.48 0.79
CA TYR A 26 -0.56 9.25 0.16
C TYR A 26 -0.40 9.01 -1.34
N MET A 27 -0.91 7.92 -1.88
CA MET A 27 -0.71 7.58 -3.29
C MET A 27 -1.79 8.18 -4.17
N ALA A 28 -1.36 8.82 -5.25
CA ALA A 28 -2.22 9.42 -6.26
C ALA A 28 -1.44 9.55 -7.57
N ASP A 29 -2.08 10.10 -8.59
CA ASP A 29 -1.39 10.43 -9.83
C ASP A 29 -0.45 11.62 -9.59
N ALA A 30 0.85 11.39 -9.70
CA ALA A 30 1.88 12.38 -9.42
C ALA A 30 1.84 13.58 -10.37
N ASP A 31 1.21 13.46 -11.54
CA ASP A 31 1.04 14.59 -12.46
C ASP A 31 0.02 15.60 -11.96
N PHE A 32 -0.89 15.19 -11.11
CA PHE A 32 -1.97 16.05 -10.59
C PHE A 32 -1.80 16.40 -9.11
N VAL A 33 -1.16 15.54 -8.33
CA VAL A 33 -1.00 15.71 -6.89
C VAL A 33 0.44 15.39 -6.49
N PRO A 34 1.09 16.20 -5.64
CA PRO A 34 2.41 15.85 -5.15
C PRO A 34 2.36 14.60 -4.27
N VAL A 35 3.05 13.54 -4.71
CA VAL A 35 3.13 12.27 -4.00
C VAL A 35 4.47 12.20 -3.27
N PRO A 36 4.50 11.98 -1.94
CA PRO A 36 5.75 11.96 -1.15
C PRO A 36 6.53 10.64 -1.30
N VAL A 37 6.93 10.31 -2.53
CA VAL A 37 7.56 9.02 -2.85
C VAL A 37 8.82 8.79 -2.04
N ASN A 38 9.72 9.78 -1.98
CA ASN A 38 11.00 9.62 -1.28
C ASN A 38 10.82 9.41 0.22
N GLU A 39 9.83 10.03 0.81
CA GLU A 39 9.51 9.82 2.23
C GLU A 39 8.89 8.45 2.48
N LEU A 40 8.02 7.99 1.58
CA LEU A 40 7.37 6.68 1.69
C LEU A 40 8.34 5.50 1.60
N ILE A 41 9.45 5.66 0.87
CA ILE A 41 10.48 4.62 0.72
C ILE A 41 11.73 4.86 1.58
N ASP A 42 11.72 5.88 2.42
CA ASP A 42 12.84 6.16 3.33
C ASP A 42 13.06 4.97 4.28
N PRO A 43 14.30 4.44 4.37
CA PRO A 43 14.59 3.30 5.25
C PRO A 43 14.26 3.52 6.72
N GLU A 44 14.43 4.73 7.24
CA GLU A 44 14.07 5.03 8.64
C GLU A 44 12.57 4.97 8.85
N TYR A 45 11.82 5.56 7.94
CA TYR A 45 10.36 5.51 7.94
C TYR A 45 9.87 4.06 7.89
N LEU A 46 10.42 3.26 6.97
CA LEU A 46 10.04 1.85 6.83
C LEU A 46 10.38 1.03 8.08
N ARG A 47 11.51 1.30 8.72
CA ARG A 47 11.87 0.63 9.98
C ARG A 47 10.86 0.96 11.09
N ASP A 48 10.45 2.20 11.20
CA ASP A 48 9.47 2.62 12.20
C ASP A 48 8.10 1.98 11.93
N ARG A 49 7.70 1.87 10.66
CA ARG A 49 6.49 1.15 10.28
C ARG A 49 6.59 -0.34 10.64
N ALA A 50 7.73 -0.96 10.36
CA ALA A 50 7.95 -2.37 10.66
C ALA A 50 7.86 -2.69 12.16
N LYS A 51 8.20 -1.74 13.03
CA LYS A 51 8.08 -1.91 14.50
C LYS A 51 6.64 -2.09 14.96
N LEU A 52 5.66 -1.69 14.17
CA LEU A 52 4.25 -1.89 14.49
C LEU A 52 3.80 -3.33 14.33
N ILE A 53 4.55 -4.14 13.58
CA ILE A 53 4.23 -5.55 13.37
C ILE A 53 4.58 -6.34 14.63
N ASN A 54 3.57 -7.02 15.19
CA ASN A 54 3.77 -7.94 16.30
C ASN A 54 3.86 -9.37 15.76
N PRO A 55 4.95 -10.12 16.02
CA PRO A 55 5.08 -11.48 15.51
C PRO A 55 4.02 -12.46 16.03
N GLN A 56 3.37 -12.13 17.14
CA GLN A 56 2.44 -13.01 17.83
C GLN A 56 0.97 -12.66 17.59
N ARG A 57 0.70 -11.48 17.02
CA ARG A 57 -0.66 -10.96 16.91
C ARG A 57 -0.82 -10.10 15.67
N ALA A 58 -1.95 -10.25 14.98
CA ALA A 58 -2.32 -9.34 13.89
C ALA A 58 -2.66 -7.95 14.44
N LEU A 59 -2.37 -6.91 13.65
CA LEU A 59 -2.81 -5.55 13.94
C LEU A 59 -4.34 -5.50 13.94
N ILE A 60 -4.91 -4.80 14.90
CA ILE A 60 -6.36 -4.57 14.94
C ILE A 60 -6.74 -3.65 13.78
N ASP A 61 -6.07 -2.52 13.69
CA ASP A 61 -6.24 -1.57 12.60
C ASP A 61 -4.86 -1.15 12.07
N ALA A 62 -4.72 -1.12 10.76
CA ALA A 62 -3.55 -0.57 10.10
C ALA A 62 -3.84 0.87 9.70
N GLU A 63 -3.20 1.82 10.38
CA GLU A 63 -3.36 3.24 10.10
C GLU A 63 -2.22 3.74 9.21
N PRO A 64 -2.46 4.79 8.38
CA PRO A 64 -1.39 5.43 7.64
C PRO A 64 -0.32 5.97 8.57
N GLY A 65 0.95 5.88 8.15
CA GLY A 65 2.06 6.47 8.87
C GLY A 65 2.08 7.99 8.76
N LYS A 66 2.82 8.62 9.65
CA LYS A 66 3.02 10.08 9.62
C LYS A 66 4.32 10.39 8.91
N LEU A 67 4.23 11.14 7.81
CA LEU A 67 5.39 11.59 7.06
C LEU A 67 5.90 12.94 7.60
N PRO A 68 7.22 13.24 7.44
CA PRO A 68 7.79 14.52 7.87
C PRO A 68 7.19 15.73 7.19
N SER A 69 6.72 15.60 5.94
CA SER A 69 6.11 16.72 5.23
C SER A 69 4.71 17.00 5.79
N LYS A 70 4.63 18.03 6.61
CA LYS A 70 3.38 18.45 7.28
C LYS A 70 2.51 19.35 6.40
N ARG A 71 2.91 19.61 5.17
CA ARG A 71 2.31 20.68 4.34
C ARG A 71 1.07 20.26 3.56
N LEU A 72 0.79 18.97 3.49
CA LEU A 72 -0.24 18.47 2.60
C LEU A 72 -1.31 17.77 3.43
N VAL A 73 -2.53 18.26 3.31
CA VAL A 73 -3.71 17.58 3.83
C VAL A 73 -4.19 16.62 2.75
N TRP A 74 -4.02 15.33 2.99
CA TRP A 74 -4.44 14.28 2.08
C TRP A 74 -5.83 13.78 2.45
N GLY A 75 -6.68 13.60 1.46
CA GLY A 75 -7.94 12.90 1.63
C GLY A 75 -7.73 11.39 1.57
N GLN A 76 -8.52 10.65 2.34
CA GLN A 76 -8.53 9.20 2.23
C GLN A 76 -9.16 8.77 0.91
N ASP A 77 -8.63 7.69 0.35
CA ASP A 77 -9.25 7.04 -0.79
C ASP A 77 -10.51 6.30 -0.34
N ASN A 78 -11.65 6.83 -0.71
CA ASN A 78 -12.96 6.24 -0.45
C ASN A 78 -13.54 5.56 -1.70
N SER A 79 -12.69 5.23 -2.67
CA SER A 79 -13.11 4.52 -3.87
C SER A 79 -13.73 3.18 -3.52
N ILE A 80 -14.83 2.85 -4.19
CA ILE A 80 -15.45 1.54 -4.05
C ILE A 80 -14.66 0.55 -4.90
N GLU A 81 -14.05 -0.43 -4.26
CA GLU A 81 -13.37 -1.50 -4.96
C GLU A 81 -14.38 -2.59 -5.31
N PHE A 82 -14.52 -2.85 -6.61
CA PHE A 82 -15.36 -3.94 -7.09
C PHE A 82 -14.59 -5.27 -7.04
N PRO A 83 -15.25 -6.37 -6.66
CA PRO A 83 -14.57 -7.66 -6.49
C PRO A 83 -14.22 -8.38 -7.79
N SER A 84 -14.45 -7.76 -8.94
CA SER A 84 -14.26 -8.41 -10.23
C SER A 84 -13.57 -7.49 -11.24
N THR A 85 -12.82 -8.11 -12.12
CA THR A 85 -12.17 -7.46 -13.26
C THR A 85 -12.61 -8.15 -14.54
N SER A 86 -12.79 -7.40 -15.61
CA SER A 86 -13.02 -7.96 -16.94
C SER A 86 -11.98 -7.44 -17.91
N HIS A 87 -11.60 -8.31 -18.85
CA HIS A 87 -10.68 -7.97 -19.92
C HIS A 87 -11.28 -8.44 -21.26
N THR A 88 -11.26 -7.59 -22.29
CA THR A 88 -11.71 -7.93 -23.61
C THR A 88 -10.64 -7.58 -24.63
N THR A 89 -10.25 -8.56 -25.44
CA THR A 89 -9.32 -8.37 -26.56
C THR A 89 -10.04 -8.69 -27.86
N ILE A 90 -9.96 -7.79 -28.82
CA ILE A 90 -10.58 -7.96 -30.14
C ILE A 90 -9.48 -7.72 -31.17
N VAL A 91 -9.36 -8.69 -32.11
CA VAL A 91 -8.46 -8.57 -33.24
C VAL A 91 -9.32 -8.69 -34.50
N ASP A 92 -9.28 -7.69 -35.38
CA ASP A 92 -10.02 -7.71 -36.63
C ASP A 92 -9.29 -8.52 -37.71
N ARG A 93 -9.93 -8.66 -38.90
CA ARG A 93 -9.35 -9.42 -39.99
C ARG A 93 -8.03 -8.83 -40.54
N ASN A 94 -7.74 -7.57 -40.22
CA ASN A 94 -6.53 -6.89 -40.66
C ASN A 94 -5.41 -6.92 -39.59
N GLY A 95 -5.66 -7.58 -38.45
CA GLY A 95 -4.71 -7.70 -37.35
C GLY A 95 -4.67 -6.52 -36.40
N ASN A 96 -5.67 -5.66 -36.44
CA ASN A 96 -5.77 -4.53 -35.50
C ASN A 96 -6.41 -4.96 -34.19
#